data_efa4e4c53a7afac794765c94c7ee6232
#
_entry.id   efa4e4c53a7afac794765c94c7ee6232
#
_cell.length_a   1.000
_cell.length_b   1.000
_cell.length_c   1.000
_cell.angle_alpha   90.00
_cell.angle_beta   90.00
_cell.angle_gamma   90.00
#
_symmetry.space_group_name_H-M   'P 1'
#
loop_
_entity.id
_entity.type
_entity.pdbx_description
1 polymer ?
#
loop_
_entity_poly.entity_id
_entity_poly.type
_entity_poly.pdbx_seq_one_letter_code
_entity_poly.pdbx_strand_id
1 'polypeptide(L)'
;MEKYLINPNQRIATISKDIYGHFSEHLGRCIYDGIFVGKDSKIPNVNGMRTDVVTALKDMGIPVLRWPGGCFADEYHWTDGIGEQKDRKKMINTHWGCLL
;
A
#
# COMPACT_ATOMS: atom_id res chain seq x y z
N MET A 1 -6.76 -25.20 35.77
CA MET A 1 -7.20 -23.89 35.21
C MET A 1 -5.99 -22.98 35.18
N GLU A 2 -5.55 -22.56 34.01
CA GLU A 2 -4.44 -21.63 33.85
C GLU A 2 -4.86 -20.24 34.31
N LYS A 3 -3.96 -19.54 35.01
CA LYS A 3 -4.22 -18.17 35.47
C LYS A 3 -3.27 -17.24 34.73
N TYR A 4 -3.80 -16.18 34.18
CA TYR A 4 -3.04 -15.10 33.57
C TYR A 4 -3.04 -13.90 34.52
N LEU A 5 -1.86 -13.36 34.80
CA LEU A 5 -1.70 -12.15 35.63
C LEU A 5 -1.30 -10.98 34.72
N ILE A 6 -2.12 -9.96 34.68
CA ILE A 6 -1.80 -8.70 34.01
C ILE A 6 -1.35 -7.69 35.09
N ASN A 7 -0.08 -7.29 35.03
CA ASN A 7 0.46 -6.27 35.90
C ASN A 7 0.75 -4.97 35.13
N PRO A 8 -0.09 -3.94 35.21
CA PRO A 8 0.08 -2.70 34.46
C PRO A 8 1.34 -1.91 34.84
N ASN A 9 1.90 -2.18 36.02
CA ASN A 9 3.12 -1.53 36.50
C ASN A 9 4.41 -2.19 36.00
N GLN A 10 4.30 -3.36 35.38
CA GLN A 10 5.45 -4.10 34.82
C GLN A 10 5.46 -3.93 33.29
N ARG A 11 6.01 -2.80 32.84
CA ARG A 11 6.17 -2.55 31.39
C ARG A 11 7.30 -3.42 30.83
N ILE A 12 6.99 -4.18 29.79
CA ILE A 12 7.98 -5.02 29.08
C ILE A 12 8.52 -4.29 27.87
N ALA A 13 7.62 -3.63 27.11
CA ALA A 13 7.98 -2.92 25.87
C ALA A 13 6.95 -1.85 25.55
N THR A 14 7.29 -1.02 24.57
CA THR A 14 6.34 -0.13 23.90
C THR A 14 6.00 -0.74 22.53
N ILE A 15 4.72 -0.92 22.25
CA ILE A 15 4.25 -1.42 20.96
C ILE A 15 4.49 -0.32 19.92
N SER A 16 5.19 -0.65 18.83
CA SER A 16 5.38 0.30 17.73
C SER A 16 4.04 0.64 17.09
N LYS A 17 3.82 1.92 16.80
CA LYS A 17 2.65 2.37 16.02
C LYS A 17 2.61 1.79 14.62
N ASP A 18 3.72 1.30 14.11
CA ASP A 18 3.81 0.72 12.76
C ASP A 18 2.98 -0.55 12.57
N ILE A 19 2.55 -1.20 13.69
CA ILE A 19 1.58 -2.30 13.61
C ILE A 19 0.23 -1.86 13.04
N TYR A 20 -0.08 -0.56 13.07
CA TYR A 20 -1.28 0.04 12.46
C TYR A 20 -1.06 0.47 11.01
N GLY A 21 0.07 0.09 10.42
CA GLY A 21 0.36 0.32 9.02
C GLY A 21 -0.60 -0.43 8.09
N HIS A 22 -0.75 0.08 6.89
CA HIS A 22 -1.57 -0.54 5.86
C HIS A 22 -0.70 -1.26 4.83
N PHE A 23 -1.36 -2.08 4.03
CA PHE A 23 -0.74 -2.90 3.01
C PHE A 23 -1.48 -2.71 1.69
N SER A 24 -0.72 -2.51 0.63
CA SER A 24 -1.24 -2.36 -0.73
C SER A 24 -0.49 -3.26 -1.69
N GLU A 25 -1.21 -3.88 -2.61
CA GLU A 25 -0.68 -4.78 -3.62
C GLU A 25 -1.17 -4.37 -5.01
N HIS A 26 -0.37 -4.65 -6.04
CA HIS A 26 -0.77 -4.53 -7.44
C HIS A 26 -1.84 -5.57 -7.80
N LEU A 27 -2.98 -5.45 -7.18
CA LEU A 27 -4.13 -6.34 -7.23
C LEU A 27 -5.35 -5.52 -7.64
N GLY A 28 -5.64 -5.46 -8.92
CA GLY A 28 -6.82 -4.79 -9.44
C GLY A 28 -7.04 -3.41 -8.81
N ARG A 29 -8.22 -3.15 -8.30
CA ARG A 29 -8.60 -1.86 -7.70
C ARG A 29 -7.96 -1.55 -6.34
N CYS A 30 -7.10 -2.38 -5.83
CA CYS A 30 -6.23 -1.95 -4.72
C CYS A 30 -5.32 -0.81 -5.16
N ILE A 31 -4.81 -0.86 -6.41
CA ILE A 31 -3.98 0.20 -7.00
C ILE A 31 -4.72 0.93 -8.11
N TYR A 32 -5.15 0.17 -9.18
CA TYR A 32 -5.65 0.73 -10.44
C TYR A 32 -7.11 1.17 -10.29
N ASP A 33 -7.38 2.46 -10.54
CA ASP A 33 -8.65 3.15 -10.23
C ASP A 33 -9.03 3.13 -8.73
N GLY A 34 -8.14 2.57 -7.91
CA GLY A 34 -8.20 2.61 -6.45
C GLY A 34 -7.34 3.74 -5.90
N ILE A 35 -6.14 3.42 -5.40
CA ILE A 35 -5.22 4.45 -4.88
C ILE A 35 -4.69 5.34 -6.02
N PHE A 36 -4.37 4.75 -7.17
CA PHE A 36 -3.77 5.44 -8.31
C PHE A 36 -4.69 5.42 -9.53
N VAL A 37 -4.91 6.61 -10.10
CA VAL A 37 -5.79 6.81 -11.27
C VAL A 37 -5.06 7.46 -12.45
N GLY A 38 -3.80 7.87 -12.27
CA GLY A 38 -3.06 8.62 -13.27
C GLY A 38 -3.34 10.12 -13.22
N LYS A 39 -2.36 10.91 -13.68
CA LYS A 39 -2.39 12.37 -13.60
C LYS A 39 -3.52 12.99 -14.43
N ASP A 40 -3.83 12.37 -15.58
CA ASP A 40 -4.79 12.86 -16.56
C ASP A 40 -6.23 12.35 -16.32
N SER A 41 -6.44 11.63 -15.22
CA SER A 41 -7.74 11.13 -14.84
C SER A 41 -8.71 12.26 -14.51
N LYS A 42 -9.99 12.07 -14.86
CA LYS A 42 -11.09 12.95 -14.45
C LYS A 42 -11.44 12.80 -12.96
N ILE A 43 -11.00 11.72 -12.33
CA ILE A 43 -11.17 11.51 -10.89
C ILE A 43 -10.23 12.47 -10.16
N PRO A 44 -10.70 13.21 -9.14
CA PRO A 44 -9.86 14.12 -8.38
C PRO A 44 -8.61 13.43 -7.85
N ASN A 45 -7.45 13.97 -8.22
CA ASN A 45 -6.16 13.38 -7.86
C ASN A 45 -5.07 14.44 -7.71
N VAL A 46 -4.02 14.05 -7.00
CA VAL A 46 -2.76 14.80 -6.92
C VAL A 46 -1.64 13.86 -7.38
N ASN A 47 -0.97 14.22 -8.47
CA ASN A 47 0.07 13.40 -9.10
C ASN A 47 -0.40 11.96 -9.44
N GLY A 48 -1.68 11.79 -9.76
CA GLY A 48 -2.29 10.48 -10.06
C GLY A 48 -2.81 9.72 -8.84
N MET A 49 -2.57 10.19 -7.63
CA MET A 49 -3.11 9.59 -6.41
C MET A 49 -4.49 10.18 -6.09
N ARG A 50 -5.49 9.35 -5.91
CA ARG A 50 -6.88 9.78 -5.60
C ARG A 50 -6.94 10.57 -4.29
N THR A 51 -7.50 11.77 -4.35
CA THR A 51 -7.56 12.66 -3.18
C THR A 51 -8.46 12.14 -2.07
N ASP A 52 -9.57 11.49 -2.40
CA ASP A 52 -10.48 10.89 -1.42
C ASP A 52 -9.80 9.77 -0.62
N VAL A 53 -9.06 8.88 -1.30
CA VAL A 53 -8.30 7.81 -0.66
C VAL A 53 -7.17 8.37 0.18
N VAL A 54 -6.40 9.33 -0.35
CA VAL A 54 -5.30 9.98 0.38
C VAL A 54 -5.83 10.67 1.63
N THR A 55 -6.97 11.38 1.54
CA THR A 55 -7.60 12.03 2.68
C THR A 55 -8.03 11.03 3.73
N ALA A 56 -8.71 9.96 3.34
CA ALA A 56 -9.15 8.92 4.26
C ALA A 56 -7.98 8.26 5.02
N LEU A 57 -6.90 7.89 4.30
CA LEU A 57 -5.71 7.31 4.91
C LEU A 57 -4.99 8.30 5.84
N LYS A 58 -4.97 9.58 5.49
CA LYS A 58 -4.43 10.65 6.32
C LYS A 58 -5.25 10.86 7.59
N ASP A 59 -6.58 10.87 7.48
CA ASP A 59 -7.48 11.04 8.62
C ASP A 59 -7.40 9.84 9.58
N MET A 60 -7.17 8.64 9.06
CA MET A 60 -6.88 7.45 9.86
C MET A 60 -5.50 7.51 10.55
N GLY A 61 -4.62 8.40 10.09
CA GLY A 61 -3.28 8.56 10.66
C GLY A 61 -2.39 7.34 10.48
N ILE A 62 -2.50 6.66 9.33
CA ILE A 62 -1.67 5.47 9.08
C ILE A 62 -0.18 5.84 9.11
N PRO A 63 0.64 5.10 9.89
CA PRO A 63 2.05 5.44 10.05
C PRO A 63 2.92 5.00 8.87
N VAL A 64 2.55 3.92 8.21
CA VAL A 64 3.28 3.34 7.08
C VAL A 64 2.31 2.68 6.09
N LEU A 65 2.72 2.62 4.84
CA LEU A 65 2.04 1.87 3.79
C LEU A 65 3.05 0.94 3.13
N ARG A 66 2.86 -0.38 3.26
CA ARG A 66 3.69 -1.39 2.59
C ARG A 66 3.24 -1.59 1.15
N TRP A 67 4.18 -1.61 0.26
CA TRP A 67 4.02 -1.81 -1.18
C TRP A 67 5.24 -2.62 -1.68
N PRO A 68 5.25 -3.34 -2.79
CA PRO A 68 4.24 -3.43 -3.87
C PRO A 68 3.22 -4.54 -3.71
N GLY A 69 3.27 -5.32 -2.66
CA GLY A 69 2.35 -6.40 -2.42
C GLY A 69 2.91 -7.57 -1.64
N GLY A 70 2.18 -8.70 -1.69
CA GLY A 70 2.56 -10.00 -1.20
C GLY A 70 3.12 -10.86 -2.33
N CYS A 71 2.26 -11.61 -3.06
CA CYS A 71 2.69 -12.47 -4.16
C CYS A 71 3.39 -11.69 -5.28
N PHE A 72 2.88 -10.51 -5.63
CA PHE A 72 3.49 -9.68 -6.66
C PHE A 72 4.90 -9.19 -6.30
N ALA A 73 5.21 -9.04 -5.02
CA ALA A 73 6.52 -8.61 -4.55
C ALA A 73 7.66 -9.59 -4.92
N ASP A 74 7.32 -10.86 -5.14
CA ASP A 74 8.30 -11.88 -5.54
C ASP A 74 8.80 -11.70 -6.98
N GLU A 75 8.01 -11.03 -7.82
CA GLU A 75 8.32 -10.84 -9.26
C GLU A 75 8.65 -9.40 -9.62
N TYR A 76 8.21 -8.43 -8.82
CA TYR A 76 8.29 -7.02 -9.16
C TYR A 76 9.62 -6.39 -8.72
N HIS A 77 10.30 -5.81 -9.68
CA HIS A 77 11.47 -4.96 -9.44
C HIS A 77 11.03 -3.49 -9.40
N TRP A 78 11.16 -2.85 -8.25
CA TRP A 78 10.71 -1.46 -8.07
C TRP A 78 11.34 -0.48 -9.08
N THR A 79 12.53 -0.81 -9.59
CA THR A 79 13.23 -0.04 -10.63
C THR A 79 12.46 0.02 -11.95
N ASP A 80 11.62 -0.98 -12.24
CA ASP A 80 10.79 -1.01 -13.44
C ASP A 80 9.62 0.00 -13.37
N GLY A 81 9.30 0.47 -12.17
CA GLY A 81 8.23 1.44 -11.90
C GLY A 81 8.67 2.90 -11.80
N ILE A 82 9.94 3.21 -12.01
CA ILE A 82 10.47 4.58 -11.95
C ILE A 82 10.72 5.17 -13.34
N GLY A 83 10.87 6.51 -13.40
CA GLY A 83 11.04 7.21 -14.67
C GLY A 83 9.71 7.51 -15.37
N GLU A 84 9.81 8.04 -16.59
CA GLU A 84 8.63 8.37 -17.41
C GLU A 84 7.82 7.12 -17.75
N GLN A 85 6.51 7.16 -17.55
CA GLN A 85 5.64 6.00 -17.72
C GLN A 85 5.72 5.37 -19.11
N LYS A 86 5.89 6.20 -20.16
CA LYS A 86 6.01 5.74 -21.56
C LYS A 86 7.25 4.87 -21.82
N ASP A 87 8.29 5.04 -21.01
CA ASP A 87 9.59 4.38 -21.15
C ASP A 87 9.72 3.15 -20.24
N ARG A 88 8.71 2.91 -19.39
CA ARG A 88 8.73 1.78 -18.46
C ARG A 88 8.50 0.46 -19.17
N LYS A 89 9.11 -0.58 -18.64
CA LYS A 89 8.89 -1.95 -19.10
C LYS A 89 7.44 -2.36 -18.89
N LYS A 90 6.77 -2.78 -19.94
CA LYS A 90 5.45 -3.42 -19.84
C LYS A 90 5.61 -4.85 -19.35
N MET A 91 4.85 -5.23 -18.36
CA MET A 91 4.86 -6.58 -17.82
C MET A 91 3.45 -7.07 -17.49
N ILE A 92 3.27 -8.38 -17.51
CA ILE A 92 2.04 -9.01 -17.06
C ILE A 92 2.23 -9.39 -15.59
N ASN A 93 1.29 -8.99 -14.76
CA ASN A 93 1.20 -9.51 -13.40
C ASN A 93 0.63 -10.93 -13.46
N THR A 94 1.48 -11.93 -13.30
CA THR A 94 1.10 -13.34 -13.46
C THR A 94 0.20 -13.83 -12.34
N HIS A 95 0.25 -13.21 -11.17
CA HIS A 95 -0.58 -13.56 -10.02
C HIS A 95 -2.02 -13.04 -10.17
N TRP A 96 -2.19 -11.81 -10.67
CA TRP A 96 -3.47 -11.12 -10.65
C TRP A 96 -4.02 -10.75 -12.03
N GLY A 97 -3.31 -11.13 -13.10
CA GLY A 97 -3.80 -11.07 -14.47
C GLY A 97 -3.98 -9.66 -15.04
N CYS A 98 -3.27 -8.66 -14.53
CA CYS A 98 -3.30 -7.30 -15.08
C CYS A 98 -2.02 -6.96 -15.84
N LEU A 99 -2.16 -6.12 -16.86
CA LEU A 99 -1.04 -5.50 -17.57
C LEU A 99 -0.56 -4.27 -16.80
N LEU A 100 0.74 -4.18 -16.56
CA LEU A 100 1.40 -3.09 -15.86
C LEU A 100 2.21 -2.22 -16.80
#